data_042f66d3d8a6cddff2c6a32e0321d217
#
_entry.id   042f66d3d8a6cddff2c6a32e0321d217
#
_cell.length_a   1.000
_cell.length_b   1.000
_cell.length_c   1.000
_cell.angle_alpha   90.00
_cell.angle_beta   90.00
_cell.angle_gamma   90.00
#
_symmetry.space_group_name_H-M   'P 1'
#
loop_
_entity.id
_entity.type
_entity.pdbx_description
1 polymer ?
#
loop_
_entity_poly.entity_id
_entity_poly.type
_entity_poly.pdbx_seq_one_letter_code
_entity_poly.pdbx_strand_id
1 'polypeptide(L)'
;MATIFHNPRCSKSRQALAYLRERGIEPEVVAYLEAPPSVEKLKELLDAAGLSPHDAIRVREAEYRKLGLSKDTPAEDLLAAMVVHPRLIERPIVVTEKGVRIARPTEILDEII
;
A
#
# COMPACT_ATOMS: atom_id res chain seq x y z
N MET A 1 0.12 -2.34 -17.96
CA MET A 1 1.28 -2.66 -17.14
C MET A 1 0.92 -2.57 -15.66
N ALA A 2 1.44 -3.45 -14.83
CA ALA A 2 1.07 -3.49 -13.42
C ALA A 2 2.28 -3.24 -12.53
N THR A 3 2.06 -2.69 -11.34
CA THR A 3 3.08 -2.46 -10.32
C THR A 3 2.56 -2.94 -8.98
N ILE A 4 3.41 -3.60 -8.21
CA ILE A 4 3.10 -4.00 -6.85
C ILE A 4 4.12 -3.41 -5.88
N PHE A 5 3.63 -2.70 -4.86
CA PHE A 5 4.47 -2.22 -3.76
C PHE A 5 4.54 -3.36 -2.75
N HIS A 6 5.66 -4.06 -2.77
CA HIS A 6 5.81 -5.41 -2.24
C HIS A 6 6.68 -5.47 -1.00
N ASN A 7 6.22 -6.28 -0.03
CA ASN A 7 7.02 -6.68 1.12
C ASN A 7 7.16 -8.20 1.09
N PRO A 8 8.36 -8.74 0.75
CA PRO A 8 8.54 -10.19 0.62
C PRO A 8 8.36 -10.96 1.91
N ARG A 9 8.41 -10.30 3.05
CA ARG A 9 8.19 -10.93 4.37
C ARG A 9 6.73 -10.99 4.75
N CYS A 10 5.85 -10.33 3.99
CA CYS A 10 4.42 -10.30 4.28
C CYS A 10 3.69 -11.36 3.46
N SER A 11 2.98 -12.28 4.13
CA SER A 11 2.24 -13.34 3.44
C SER A 11 1.19 -12.78 2.49
N LYS A 12 0.49 -11.70 2.87
CA LYS A 12 -0.52 -11.07 2.01
C LYS A 12 0.10 -10.48 0.76
N SER A 13 1.29 -9.90 0.89
CA SER A 13 2.01 -9.35 -0.25
C SER A 13 2.45 -10.46 -1.22
N ARG A 14 2.95 -11.57 -0.68
CA ARG A 14 3.32 -12.74 -1.49
C ARG A 14 2.10 -13.34 -2.19
N GLN A 15 0.97 -13.42 -1.49
CA GLN A 15 -0.28 -13.92 -2.06
C GLN A 15 -0.74 -13.07 -3.24
N ALA A 16 -0.67 -11.75 -3.09
CA ALA A 16 -1.07 -10.83 -4.16
C ALA A 16 -0.17 -10.99 -5.39
N LEU A 17 1.13 -11.12 -5.18
CA LEU A 17 2.07 -11.31 -6.28
C LEU A 17 1.78 -12.62 -7.03
N ALA A 18 1.57 -13.70 -6.28
CA ALA A 18 1.22 -14.99 -6.88
C ALA A 18 -0.11 -14.92 -7.64
N TYR A 19 -1.09 -14.22 -7.07
CA TYR A 19 -2.41 -14.04 -7.68
C TYR A 19 -2.30 -13.37 -9.06
N LEU A 20 -1.48 -12.32 -9.16
CA LEU A 20 -1.25 -11.63 -10.43
C LEU A 20 -0.55 -12.55 -11.43
N ARG A 21 0.49 -13.26 -10.98
CA ARG A 21 1.27 -14.15 -11.86
C ARG A 21 0.43 -15.31 -12.38
N GLU A 22 -0.44 -15.87 -11.56
CA GLU A 22 -1.35 -16.94 -11.98
C GLU A 22 -2.30 -16.49 -13.10
N ARG A 23 -2.54 -15.19 -13.21
CA ARG A 23 -3.39 -14.60 -14.25
C ARG A 23 -2.59 -14.06 -15.42
N GLY A 24 -1.31 -14.43 -15.50
CA GLY A 24 -0.45 -14.01 -16.61
C GLY A 24 0.04 -12.57 -16.51
N ILE A 25 -0.06 -11.96 -15.33
CA ILE A 25 0.39 -10.58 -15.12
C ILE A 25 1.70 -10.62 -14.37
N GLU A 26 2.76 -10.10 -15.00
CA GLU A 26 4.07 -9.97 -14.34
C GLU A 26 4.24 -8.49 -13.96
N PRO A 27 4.01 -8.12 -12.70
CA PRO A 27 4.11 -6.71 -12.32
C PRO A 27 5.54 -6.26 -12.11
N GLU A 28 5.76 -4.95 -12.20
CA GLU A 28 6.98 -4.35 -11.65
C GLU A 28 6.88 -4.44 -10.12
N VAL A 29 7.94 -4.97 -9.50
CA VAL A 29 7.97 -5.15 -8.05
C VAL A 29 8.76 -4.00 -7.43
N VAL A 30 8.12 -3.20 -6.59
CA VAL A 30 8.75 -2.10 -5.87
C VAL A 30 8.91 -2.48 -4.41
N ALA A 31 10.16 -2.54 -3.94
CA ALA A 31 10.48 -2.82 -2.54
C ALA A 31 10.31 -1.53 -1.72
N TYR A 32 9.08 -1.21 -1.37
CA TYR A 32 8.75 0.08 -0.78
C TYR A 32 9.35 0.31 0.62
N LEU A 33 9.77 -0.76 1.31
CA LEU A 33 10.45 -0.60 2.60
C LEU A 33 11.86 -0.02 2.42
N GLU A 34 12.47 -0.25 1.26
CA GLU A 34 13.80 0.24 0.93
C GLU A 34 13.75 1.50 0.08
N ALA A 35 12.72 1.60 -0.75
CA ALA A 35 12.52 2.73 -1.66
C ALA A 35 11.07 3.20 -1.56
N PRO A 36 10.70 3.89 -0.47
CA PRO A 36 9.32 4.32 -0.27
C PRO A 36 8.91 5.37 -1.31
N PRO A 37 7.61 5.44 -1.64
CA PRO A 37 7.13 6.50 -2.53
C PRO A 37 7.25 7.86 -1.86
N SER A 38 7.23 8.92 -2.65
CA SER A 38 7.12 10.27 -2.12
C SER A 38 5.74 10.48 -1.50
N VAL A 39 5.59 11.56 -0.72
CA VAL A 39 4.28 11.93 -0.13
C VAL A 39 3.26 12.14 -1.24
N GLU A 40 3.65 12.84 -2.31
CA GLU A 40 2.76 13.11 -3.45
C GLU A 40 2.34 11.83 -4.15
N LYS A 41 3.28 10.91 -4.35
CA LYS A 41 2.98 9.63 -5.01
C LYS A 41 2.06 8.78 -4.14
N LEU A 42 2.32 8.70 -2.84
CA LEU A 42 1.48 7.94 -1.92
C LEU A 42 0.06 8.52 -1.90
N LYS A 43 -0.07 9.84 -1.87
CA LYS A 43 -1.37 10.49 -1.92
C LYS A 43 -2.12 10.14 -3.20
N GLU A 44 -1.45 10.19 -4.35
CA GLU A 44 -2.05 9.79 -5.63
C GLU A 44 -2.55 8.36 -5.61
N LEU A 45 -1.74 7.45 -5.07
CA LEU A 45 -2.11 6.03 -5.00
C LEU A 45 -3.35 5.82 -4.15
N LEU A 46 -3.40 6.44 -2.98
CA LEU A 46 -4.53 6.30 -2.08
C LEU A 46 -5.79 6.96 -2.64
N ASP A 47 -5.65 8.14 -3.24
CA ASP A 47 -6.78 8.80 -3.89
C ASP A 47 -7.36 7.91 -5.00
N ALA A 48 -6.50 7.32 -5.82
CA ALA A 48 -6.93 6.43 -6.90
C ALA A 48 -7.59 5.16 -6.37
N ALA A 49 -7.22 4.72 -5.17
CA ALA A 49 -7.82 3.56 -4.53
C ALA A 49 -9.11 3.90 -3.77
N GLY A 50 -9.45 5.20 -3.69
CA GLY A 50 -10.61 5.64 -2.94
C GLY A 50 -10.42 5.57 -1.42
N LEU A 51 -9.18 5.65 -0.96
CA LEU A 51 -8.84 5.51 0.46
C LEU A 51 -8.24 6.79 1.01
N SER A 52 -8.53 7.06 2.29
CA SER A 52 -7.83 8.12 3.03
C SER A 52 -6.56 7.54 3.65
N PRO A 53 -5.61 8.39 4.07
CA PRO A 53 -4.46 7.89 4.84
C PRO A 53 -4.87 7.14 6.10
N HIS A 54 -5.97 7.54 6.75
CA HIS A 54 -6.49 6.84 7.93
C HIS A 54 -6.91 5.40 7.62
N ASP A 55 -7.38 5.14 6.40
CA ASP A 55 -7.78 3.79 5.96
C ASP A 55 -6.57 2.91 5.65
N ALA A 56 -5.46 3.52 5.28
CA ALA A 56 -4.30 2.82 4.74
C ALA A 56 -3.13 2.73 5.71
N ILE A 57 -3.23 3.29 6.91
CA ILE A 57 -2.14 3.24 7.89
C ILE A 57 -2.32 2.04 8.82
N ARG A 58 -1.20 1.38 9.14
CA ARG A 58 -1.20 0.20 10.00
C ARG A 58 -1.14 0.59 11.46
N VAL A 59 -2.31 0.68 12.08
CA VAL A 59 -2.45 1.16 13.46
C VAL A 59 -1.82 0.25 14.50
N ARG A 60 -1.53 -0.99 14.15
CA ARG A 60 -0.93 -1.96 15.07
C ARG A 60 0.59 -1.90 15.11
N GLU A 61 1.22 -1.14 14.21
CA GLU A 61 2.67 -1.00 14.21
C GLU A 61 3.11 -0.14 15.39
N ALA A 62 4.28 -0.48 15.96
CA ALA A 62 4.83 0.25 17.11
C ALA A 62 5.02 1.73 16.79
N GLU A 63 5.43 2.04 15.58
CA GLU A 63 5.64 3.42 15.11
C GLU A 63 4.39 4.27 15.24
N TYR A 64 3.22 3.69 14.99
CA TYR A 64 1.96 4.42 15.11
C TYR A 64 1.78 4.97 16.52
N ARG A 65 2.04 4.14 17.52
CA ARG A 65 1.91 4.53 18.92
C ARG A 65 3.03 5.48 19.35
N LYS A 66 4.27 5.17 18.96
CA LYS A 66 5.43 5.97 19.33
C LYS A 66 5.35 7.40 18.81
N LEU A 67 4.77 7.59 17.65
CA LEU A 67 4.62 8.91 17.03
C LEU A 67 3.38 9.67 17.55
N GLY A 68 2.60 9.04 18.42
CA GLY A 68 1.40 9.66 18.95
C GLY A 68 0.29 9.83 17.90
N LEU A 69 0.29 8.99 16.89
CA LEU A 69 -0.71 9.06 15.82
C LEU A 69 -2.05 8.54 16.32
N SER A 70 -3.14 9.06 15.77
CA SER A 70 -4.49 8.65 16.11
C SER A 70 -5.44 8.90 14.94
N LYS A 71 -6.69 8.52 15.12
CA LYS A 71 -7.74 8.81 14.13
C LYS A 71 -7.97 10.31 13.95
N ASP A 72 -7.53 11.12 14.90
CA ASP A 72 -7.68 12.59 14.86
C ASP A 72 -6.48 13.30 14.25
N THR A 73 -5.40 12.56 13.95
CA THR A 73 -4.21 13.12 13.31
C THR A 73 -4.58 13.60 11.90
N PRO A 74 -4.18 14.81 11.47
CA PRO A 74 -4.44 15.26 10.10
C PRO A 74 -3.86 14.29 9.06
N ALA A 75 -4.60 14.12 7.96
CA ALA A 75 -4.22 13.18 6.89
C ALA A 75 -2.82 13.43 6.35
N GLU A 76 -2.44 14.67 6.17
CA GLU A 76 -1.10 15.04 5.66
C GLU A 76 0.02 14.62 6.62
N ASP A 77 -0.25 14.65 7.93
CA ASP A 77 0.71 14.19 8.93
C ASP A 77 0.86 12.68 8.90
N LEU A 78 -0.24 11.96 8.66
CA LEU A 78 -0.18 10.50 8.46
C LEU A 78 0.61 10.14 7.22
N LEU A 79 0.41 10.86 6.11
CA LEU A 79 1.17 10.63 4.88
C LEU A 79 2.66 10.82 5.11
N ALA A 80 3.04 11.90 5.80
CA ALA A 80 4.45 12.17 6.11
C ALA A 80 5.05 11.05 6.94
N ALA A 81 4.32 10.58 7.97
CA ALA A 81 4.76 9.48 8.82
C ALA A 81 4.93 8.19 8.02
N MET A 82 4.00 7.90 7.11
CA MET A 82 4.05 6.68 6.29
C MET A 82 5.24 6.65 5.34
N VAL A 83 5.66 7.81 4.85
CA VAL A 83 6.84 7.91 3.96
C VAL A 83 8.12 7.74 4.74
N VAL A 84 8.21 8.33 5.93
CA VAL A 84 9.40 8.21 6.81
C VAL A 84 9.48 6.81 7.42
N HIS A 85 8.32 6.22 7.74
CA HIS A 85 8.22 4.87 8.32
C HIS A 85 7.35 4.00 7.42
N PRO A 86 7.88 3.48 6.30
CA PRO A 86 7.06 2.75 5.32
C PRO A 86 6.40 1.49 5.87
N ARG A 87 6.82 0.98 7.02
CA ARG A 87 6.12 -0.12 7.69
C ARG A 87 4.69 0.26 8.08
N LEU A 88 4.40 1.56 8.17
CA LEU A 88 3.05 2.05 8.47
C LEU A 88 2.09 1.94 7.28
N ILE A 89 2.61 1.75 6.07
CA ILE A 89 1.77 1.65 4.87
C ILE A 89 1.11 0.28 4.81
N GLU A 90 -0.22 0.24 4.68
CA GLU A 90 -0.94 -1.01 4.47
C GLU A 90 -0.55 -1.61 3.12
N ARG A 91 -0.44 -2.93 3.04
CA ARG A 91 0.17 -3.62 1.91
C ARG A 91 -0.60 -4.88 1.52
N PRO A 92 -0.42 -5.30 0.28
CA PRO A 92 0.32 -4.63 -0.79
C PRO A 92 -0.57 -3.65 -1.56
N ILE A 93 0.05 -2.60 -2.08
CA ILE A 93 -0.63 -1.69 -3.02
C ILE A 93 -0.34 -2.20 -4.42
N VAL A 94 -1.38 -2.39 -5.23
CA VAL A 94 -1.27 -2.87 -6.61
C VAL A 94 -1.87 -1.83 -7.53
N VAL A 95 -1.12 -1.49 -8.58
CA VAL A 95 -1.52 -0.52 -9.59
C VAL A 95 -1.61 -1.22 -10.93
N THR A 96 -2.72 -1.02 -11.64
CA THR A 96 -2.88 -1.46 -13.04
C THR A 96 -3.44 -0.30 -13.85
N GLU A 97 -3.62 -0.52 -15.14
CA GLU A 97 -4.25 0.46 -16.02
C GLU A 97 -5.70 0.75 -15.61
N LYS A 98 -6.32 -0.17 -14.92
CA LYS A 98 -7.73 -0.05 -14.51
C LYS A 98 -7.92 0.58 -13.14
N GLY A 99 -6.84 0.73 -12.37
CA GLY A 99 -6.95 1.38 -11.06
C GLY A 99 -5.92 0.93 -10.06
N VAL A 100 -6.18 1.27 -8.80
CA VAL A 100 -5.31 0.98 -7.66
C VAL A 100 -6.13 0.33 -6.56
N ARG A 101 -5.58 -0.72 -5.96
CA ARG A 101 -6.20 -1.37 -4.79
C ARG A 101 -5.12 -1.79 -3.79
N ILE A 102 -5.47 -1.78 -2.52
CA ILE A 102 -4.72 -2.52 -1.51
C ILE A 102 -5.33 -3.92 -1.51
N ALA A 103 -4.52 -4.94 -1.72
CA ALA A 103 -5.00 -6.31 -1.93
C ALA A 103 -5.41 -7.01 -0.62
N ARG A 104 -6.46 -6.50 -0.01
CA ARG A 104 -7.06 -7.05 1.21
C ARG A 104 -8.58 -6.98 1.13
N PRO A 105 -9.24 -8.11 0.85
CA PRO A 105 -8.65 -9.42 0.54
C PRO A 105 -7.99 -9.42 -0.85
N THR A 106 -7.19 -10.45 -1.09
CA THR A 106 -6.46 -10.56 -2.37
C THR A 106 -7.40 -10.49 -3.58
N GLU A 107 -8.60 -11.07 -3.47
CA GLU A 107 -9.58 -11.13 -4.56
C GLU A 107 -10.09 -9.75 -5.00
N ILE A 108 -9.88 -8.72 -4.20
CA ILE A 108 -10.26 -7.36 -4.61
C ILE A 108 -9.51 -6.95 -5.88
N LEU A 109 -8.39 -7.59 -6.17
CA LEU A 109 -7.61 -7.35 -7.39
C LEU A 109 -8.41 -7.64 -8.66
N ASP A 110 -9.44 -8.48 -8.57
CA ASP A 110 -10.32 -8.76 -9.72
C ASP A 110 -10.97 -7.48 -10.24
N GLU A 111 -11.11 -6.45 -9.41
CA GLU A 111 -11.71 -5.18 -9.80
C GLU A 111 -10.82 -4.36 -10.73
N ILE A 112 -9.51 -4.65 -10.76
CA ILE A 112 -8.54 -3.86 -11.53
C ILE A 112 -7.72 -4.68 -12.52
N ILE A 113 -8.04 -5.95 -12.71
CA ILE A 113 -7.29 -6.80 -13.66
C ILE A 113 -8.14 -7.38 -14.78
#